data_9782fa32cc73f68fe9f091d7e70ac88a
#
_entry.id   9782fa32cc73f68fe9f091d7e70ac88a
#
_cell.length_a   1.000
_cell.length_b   1.000
_cell.length_c   1.000
_cell.angle_alpha   90.00
_cell.angle_beta   90.00
_cell.angle_gamma   90.00
#
_symmetry.space_group_name_H-M   'P 1'
#
loop_
_entity.id
_entity.type
_entity.pdbx_description
1 polymer ?
#
loop_
_entity_poly.entity_id
_entity_poly.type
_entity_poly.pdbx_seq_one_letter_code
_entity_poly.pdbx_strand_id
1 'polypeptide(L)'
;GAFREEGCTLLHARLSIIDPAGGKQPMQLSFAGEEYTIVYNGEIYNTAEVRHALEKEGHCFEGYSDTEVVLHAYAQFGERCVGLLNGIFAFAVWEQRRQRLFLARDRIGVKPLFYAQTGGGLLFASEIKTLLCYHGLRPALDAQGAYQLLLLGPGRIPGSGVFCGIREVEPGWCGYYRERNLSLRRYWKLRDRPHTDTLEETCEKVRTLVTDAIRRQMVSDVPIGTFLSGGLDSSIISAVCSREMEQKGERLKTFSVTYLNNDRYFTPGKFQPNSDDAYIGLMQEFLNTDHHWTVLTPEDLVGALEESTLARDLPGMADVDFSLLAFCKEIRKEVKVALSGECADEIFGGYPWYRDPAVREKAGFPWSQTTVQRSGLMTQQLRRNGNPEEFVMEQYRKTCAESDILPDNSPLERRMKEMVNLNFRWFMQTLLDRKDRMSMYSGLEVRV
;
A
#
# COMPACT_ATOMS: atom_id res chain seq x y z
N GLY A 1 -22.84 -1.75 1.85
CA GLY A 1 -23.90 -1.41 0.92
C GLY A 1 -23.87 -2.26 -0.35
N ALA A 2 -24.93 -2.17 -1.11
CA ALA A 2 -25.08 -2.90 -2.37
C ALA A 2 -25.82 -2.03 -3.40
N PHE A 3 -25.36 -2.09 -4.63
CA PHE A 3 -26.02 -1.53 -5.80
C PHE A 3 -26.15 -2.65 -6.84
N ARG A 4 -27.31 -2.74 -7.50
CA ARG A 4 -27.57 -3.75 -8.53
C ARG A 4 -28.49 -3.17 -9.61
N GLU A 5 -28.05 -3.31 -10.85
CA GLU A 5 -28.82 -3.06 -12.04
C GLU A 5 -28.43 -4.02 -13.17
N GLU A 6 -29.08 -3.92 -14.32
CA GLU A 6 -28.69 -4.70 -15.49
C GLU A 6 -27.24 -4.37 -15.91
N GLY A 7 -26.43 -5.40 -16.01
CA GLY A 7 -25.01 -5.27 -16.39
C GLY A 7 -24.03 -4.96 -15.25
N CYS A 8 -24.49 -4.53 -14.05
CA CYS A 8 -23.58 -4.17 -12.97
C CYS A 8 -24.11 -4.54 -11.57
N THR A 9 -23.21 -5.12 -10.76
CA THR A 9 -23.44 -5.27 -9.31
C THR A 9 -22.22 -4.78 -8.57
N LEU A 10 -22.40 -3.82 -7.66
CA LEU A 10 -21.35 -3.28 -6.80
C LEU A 10 -21.67 -3.55 -5.34
N LEU A 11 -20.68 -4.03 -4.59
CA LEU A 11 -20.79 -4.32 -3.16
C LEU A 11 -19.69 -3.58 -2.42
N HIS A 12 -20.00 -3.02 -1.24
CA HIS A 12 -19.02 -2.30 -0.42
C HIS A 12 -19.22 -2.60 1.08
N ALA A 13 -18.09 -2.93 1.76
CA ALA A 13 -17.99 -2.98 3.20
C ALA A 13 -17.09 -1.81 3.63
N ARG A 14 -17.62 -0.89 4.48
CA ARG A 14 -16.96 0.37 4.81
C ARG A 14 -16.37 0.37 6.22
N LEU A 15 -15.09 0.73 6.35
CA LEU A 15 -14.54 1.27 7.59
C LEU A 15 -14.78 2.79 7.58
N SER A 16 -15.67 3.29 8.45
CA SER A 16 -16.03 4.71 8.46
C SER A 16 -14.99 5.52 9.23
N ILE A 17 -14.32 6.44 8.55
CA ILE A 17 -13.30 7.33 9.08
C ILE A 17 -13.72 8.79 8.90
N ILE A 18 -14.05 9.23 7.69
CA ILE A 18 -14.53 10.56 7.38
C ILE A 18 -16.01 10.49 6.99
N ASP A 19 -16.78 11.45 7.45
CA ASP A 19 -18.24 11.55 7.24
C ASP A 19 -18.96 10.21 7.46
N PRO A 20 -19.05 9.71 8.69
CA PRO A 20 -19.69 8.43 8.97
C PRO A 20 -21.14 8.33 8.49
N ALA A 21 -21.84 9.44 8.45
CA ALA A 21 -23.25 9.51 8.05
C ALA A 21 -23.43 9.66 6.54
N GLY A 22 -22.72 10.60 5.90
CA GLY A 22 -22.88 10.98 4.48
C GLY A 22 -22.08 10.10 3.51
N GLY A 23 -20.95 9.52 3.94
CA GLY A 23 -20.05 8.74 3.08
C GLY A 23 -20.50 7.30 2.79
N LYS A 24 -21.81 7.00 2.74
CA LYS A 24 -22.33 5.64 2.43
C LYS A 24 -21.98 5.24 1.01
N GLN A 25 -21.67 3.96 0.83
CA GLN A 25 -21.32 3.39 -0.48
C GLN A 25 -22.08 2.08 -0.73
N PRO A 26 -22.35 1.70 -2.01
CA PRO A 26 -22.08 2.46 -3.24
C PRO A 26 -22.79 3.81 -3.25
N MET A 27 -22.09 4.87 -3.72
CA MET A 27 -22.63 6.23 -3.78
C MET A 27 -23.00 6.56 -5.22
N GLN A 28 -24.12 7.29 -5.40
CA GLN A 28 -24.67 7.64 -6.71
C GLN A 28 -24.64 9.15 -6.94
N LEU A 29 -24.50 9.54 -8.21
CA LEU A 29 -24.51 10.93 -8.65
C LEU A 29 -25.12 11.00 -10.05
N SER A 30 -26.12 11.89 -10.23
CA SER A 30 -26.64 12.28 -11.54
C SER A 30 -25.95 13.57 -11.98
N PHE A 31 -25.20 13.53 -13.07
CA PHE A 31 -24.51 14.72 -13.57
C PHE A 31 -24.46 14.73 -15.11
N ALA A 32 -24.80 15.88 -15.71
CA ALA A 32 -24.78 16.09 -17.16
C ALA A 32 -25.51 15.00 -17.98
N GLY A 33 -26.59 14.47 -17.42
CA GLY A 33 -27.43 13.44 -18.06
C GLY A 33 -26.86 12.02 -17.99
N GLU A 34 -25.82 11.75 -17.21
CA GLU A 34 -25.27 10.44 -16.91
C GLU A 34 -25.54 10.10 -15.43
N GLU A 35 -25.71 8.81 -15.13
CA GLU A 35 -25.81 8.28 -13.78
C GLU A 35 -24.49 7.55 -13.44
N TYR A 36 -23.86 7.99 -12.37
CA TYR A 36 -22.60 7.44 -11.89
C TYR A 36 -22.81 6.72 -10.57
N THR A 37 -22.18 5.56 -10.42
CA THR A 37 -22.16 4.84 -9.13
C THR A 37 -20.74 4.45 -8.78
N ILE A 38 -20.24 4.87 -7.62
CA ILE A 38 -18.87 4.59 -7.16
C ILE A 38 -18.86 3.57 -6.02
N VAL A 39 -17.83 2.71 -6.02
CA VAL A 39 -17.27 2.02 -4.85
C VAL A 39 -15.81 2.42 -4.72
N TYR A 40 -15.41 2.81 -3.52
CA TYR A 40 -14.12 3.43 -3.24
C TYR A 40 -13.56 2.91 -1.92
N ASN A 41 -12.32 2.46 -1.93
CA ASN A 41 -11.50 2.09 -0.78
C ASN A 41 -10.30 3.02 -0.75
N GLY A 42 -10.22 3.91 0.22
CA GLY A 42 -9.11 4.85 0.29
C GLY A 42 -9.36 6.07 1.16
N GLU A 43 -8.44 7.02 1.05
CA GLU A 43 -8.49 8.34 1.67
C GLU A 43 -7.81 9.36 0.77
N ILE A 44 -8.49 10.47 0.47
CA ILE A 44 -7.95 11.58 -0.33
C ILE A 44 -7.51 12.71 0.59
N TYR A 45 -6.22 13.00 0.62
CA TYR A 45 -5.60 13.97 1.52
C TYR A 45 -5.75 15.43 1.08
N ASN A 46 -6.07 15.67 -0.20
CA ASN A 46 -6.34 16.99 -0.76
C ASN A 46 -7.82 17.21 -1.10
N THR A 47 -8.71 16.60 -0.33
CA THR A 47 -10.18 16.68 -0.52
C THR A 47 -10.67 18.11 -0.58
N ALA A 48 -10.21 18.99 0.31
CA ALA A 48 -10.62 20.40 0.37
C ALA A 48 -10.24 21.17 -0.91
N GLU A 49 -9.03 20.95 -1.44
CA GLU A 49 -8.56 21.62 -2.65
C GLU A 49 -9.35 21.16 -3.89
N VAL A 50 -9.60 19.86 -4.01
CA VAL A 50 -10.36 19.28 -5.13
C VAL A 50 -11.81 19.74 -5.05
N ARG A 51 -12.43 19.70 -3.88
CA ARG A 51 -13.79 20.19 -3.63
C ARG A 51 -13.95 21.65 -4.05
N HIS A 52 -13.04 22.52 -3.59
CA HIS A 52 -13.08 23.94 -3.93
C HIS A 52 -12.96 24.18 -5.44
N ALA A 53 -12.14 23.40 -6.15
CA ALA A 53 -12.04 23.47 -7.60
C ALA A 53 -13.36 23.06 -8.28
N LEU A 54 -14.02 22.01 -7.79
CA LEU A 54 -15.30 21.53 -8.31
C LEU A 54 -16.45 22.50 -8.02
N GLU A 55 -16.47 23.14 -6.86
CA GLU A 55 -17.45 24.18 -6.51
C GLU A 55 -17.41 25.37 -7.47
N LYS A 56 -16.22 25.75 -7.94
CA LYS A 56 -16.03 26.77 -8.98
C LYS A 56 -16.59 26.36 -10.35
N GLU A 57 -16.64 25.06 -10.63
CA GLU A 57 -17.26 24.49 -11.83
C GLU A 57 -18.78 24.25 -11.66
N GLY A 58 -19.36 24.67 -10.52
CA GLY A 58 -20.79 24.61 -10.27
C GLY A 58 -21.28 23.33 -9.60
N HIS A 59 -20.38 22.48 -9.10
CA HIS A 59 -20.79 21.30 -8.33
C HIS A 59 -21.28 21.68 -6.93
N CYS A 60 -22.36 21.02 -6.49
CA CYS A 60 -22.91 21.12 -5.14
C CYS A 60 -22.74 19.79 -4.44
N PHE A 61 -22.41 19.83 -3.15
CA PHE A 61 -22.14 18.64 -2.33
C PHE A 61 -23.20 18.53 -1.21
N GLU A 62 -23.59 17.30 -0.90
CA GLU A 62 -24.54 17.01 0.18
C GLU A 62 -23.84 16.74 1.52
N GLY A 63 -22.66 16.12 1.46
CA GLY A 63 -21.82 15.79 2.60
C GLY A 63 -20.44 16.43 2.53
N TYR A 64 -19.51 15.86 3.29
CA TYR A 64 -18.11 16.26 3.26
C TYR A 64 -17.15 15.06 3.08
N SER A 65 -17.69 13.91 2.65
CA SER A 65 -16.89 12.72 2.41
C SER A 65 -15.97 12.89 1.20
N ASP A 66 -14.79 12.33 1.28
CA ASP A 66 -13.86 12.23 0.16
C ASP A 66 -14.43 11.38 -1.00
N THR A 67 -15.24 10.36 -0.68
CA THR A 67 -15.95 9.55 -1.69
C THR A 67 -16.81 10.42 -2.61
N GLU A 68 -17.55 11.38 -2.06
CA GLU A 68 -18.36 12.32 -2.84
C GLU A 68 -17.49 13.19 -3.73
N VAL A 69 -16.37 13.70 -3.19
CA VAL A 69 -15.43 14.52 -3.96
C VAL A 69 -14.79 13.73 -5.11
N VAL A 70 -14.42 12.47 -4.89
CA VAL A 70 -13.89 11.58 -5.95
C VAL A 70 -14.93 11.35 -7.05
N LEU A 71 -16.19 11.12 -6.67
CA LEU A 71 -17.30 10.90 -7.61
C LEU A 71 -17.58 12.13 -8.47
N HIS A 72 -17.64 13.31 -7.86
CA HIS A 72 -17.80 14.58 -8.57
C HIS A 72 -16.58 14.89 -9.46
N ALA A 73 -15.36 14.63 -8.99
CA ALA A 73 -14.15 14.80 -9.80
C ALA A 73 -14.16 13.88 -11.03
N TYR A 74 -14.61 12.64 -10.86
CA TYR A 74 -14.76 11.71 -11.99
C TYR A 74 -15.87 12.18 -12.96
N ALA A 75 -17.02 12.60 -12.48
CA ALA A 75 -18.11 13.09 -13.31
C ALA A 75 -17.69 14.30 -14.16
N GLN A 76 -16.89 15.23 -13.59
CA GLN A 76 -16.41 16.44 -14.25
C GLN A 76 -15.24 16.16 -15.23
N PHE A 77 -14.23 15.40 -14.78
CA PHE A 77 -12.96 15.28 -15.50
C PHE A 77 -12.72 13.90 -16.16
N GLY A 78 -13.63 12.94 -15.93
CA GLY A 78 -13.48 11.56 -16.36
C GLY A 78 -12.20 10.94 -15.81
N GLU A 79 -11.52 10.15 -16.63
CA GLU A 79 -10.27 9.48 -16.23
C GLU A 79 -9.13 10.44 -15.83
N ARG A 80 -9.20 11.72 -16.18
CA ARG A 80 -8.19 12.71 -15.77
C ARG A 80 -8.24 13.05 -14.29
N CYS A 81 -9.34 12.73 -13.60
CA CYS A 81 -9.49 12.97 -12.16
C CYS A 81 -8.37 12.33 -11.34
N VAL A 82 -7.87 11.15 -11.71
CA VAL A 82 -6.78 10.45 -10.97
C VAL A 82 -5.50 11.27 -10.86
N GLY A 83 -5.25 12.18 -11.79
CA GLY A 83 -4.11 13.09 -11.76
C GLY A 83 -4.24 14.20 -10.70
N LEU A 84 -5.47 14.55 -10.31
CA LEU A 84 -5.78 15.60 -9.34
C LEU A 84 -5.77 15.09 -7.90
N LEU A 85 -6.01 13.78 -7.71
CA LEU A 85 -6.13 13.17 -6.39
C LEU A 85 -4.75 12.99 -5.74
N ASN A 86 -4.59 13.45 -4.52
CA ASN A 86 -3.47 13.14 -3.64
C ASN A 86 -3.99 12.28 -2.48
N GLY A 87 -3.61 11.01 -2.45
CA GLY A 87 -4.11 10.08 -1.46
C GLY A 87 -3.84 8.62 -1.83
N ILE A 88 -4.37 7.74 -1.02
CA ILE A 88 -4.34 6.29 -1.19
C ILE A 88 -5.72 5.82 -1.64
N PHE A 89 -5.81 5.10 -2.75
CA PHE A 89 -7.12 4.72 -3.28
C PHE A 89 -7.11 3.54 -4.25
N ALA A 90 -8.21 2.80 -4.20
CA ALA A 90 -8.69 1.93 -5.26
C ALA A 90 -10.19 2.17 -5.43
N PHE A 91 -10.63 2.51 -6.63
CA PHE A 91 -12.05 2.74 -6.86
C PHE A 91 -12.54 2.24 -8.22
N ALA A 92 -13.85 2.01 -8.27
CA ALA A 92 -14.55 1.72 -9.50
C ALA A 92 -15.77 2.65 -9.65
N VAL A 93 -15.97 3.19 -10.85
CA VAL A 93 -17.13 4.00 -11.19
C VAL A 93 -17.88 3.36 -12.36
N TRP A 94 -19.16 3.04 -12.14
CA TRP A 94 -20.08 2.59 -13.17
C TRP A 94 -20.78 3.78 -13.82
N GLU A 95 -20.74 3.85 -15.15
CA GLU A 95 -21.48 4.82 -15.97
C GLU A 95 -22.67 4.11 -16.62
N GLN A 96 -23.86 4.36 -16.11
CA GLN A 96 -25.05 3.58 -16.44
C GLN A 96 -25.45 3.70 -17.92
N ARG A 97 -25.51 4.91 -18.47
CA ARG A 97 -25.91 5.09 -19.88
C ARG A 97 -24.86 4.59 -20.86
N ARG A 98 -23.57 4.77 -20.52
CA ARG A 98 -22.45 4.31 -21.35
C ARG A 98 -22.12 2.84 -21.17
N GLN A 99 -22.77 2.15 -20.21
CA GLN A 99 -22.56 0.74 -19.89
C GLN A 99 -21.07 0.38 -19.81
N ARG A 100 -20.31 1.17 -19.03
CA ARG A 100 -18.87 0.96 -18.82
C ARG A 100 -18.47 1.17 -17.37
N LEU A 101 -17.43 0.46 -16.97
CA LEU A 101 -16.83 0.55 -15.65
C LEU A 101 -15.44 1.15 -15.76
N PHE A 102 -15.20 2.21 -15.01
CA PHE A 102 -13.85 2.77 -14.82
C PHE A 102 -13.23 2.16 -13.57
N LEU A 103 -11.95 1.78 -13.65
CA LEU A 103 -11.14 1.30 -12.54
C LEU A 103 -9.92 2.19 -12.37
N ALA A 104 -9.54 2.50 -11.13
CA ALA A 104 -8.32 3.25 -10.83
C ALA A 104 -7.68 2.79 -9.52
N ARG A 105 -6.34 2.80 -9.49
CA ARG A 105 -5.54 2.52 -8.30
C ARG A 105 -4.53 3.64 -8.08
N ASP A 106 -4.24 3.98 -6.83
CA ASP A 106 -3.33 5.06 -6.46
C ASP A 106 -1.90 4.89 -7.03
N ARG A 107 -1.14 5.99 -6.98
CA ARG A 107 0.20 6.08 -7.62
C ARG A 107 1.18 5.02 -7.13
N ILE A 108 1.14 4.71 -5.84
CA ILE A 108 2.09 3.81 -5.19
C ILE A 108 1.47 2.46 -4.83
N GLY A 109 0.14 2.30 -5.03
CA GLY A 109 -0.57 1.04 -4.83
C GLY A 109 -0.79 0.64 -3.38
N VAL A 110 -1.04 1.61 -2.50
CA VAL A 110 -1.36 1.33 -1.09
C VAL A 110 -2.63 0.51 -0.99
N LYS A 111 -3.69 0.93 -1.72
CA LYS A 111 -4.93 0.17 -1.72
C LYS A 111 -4.93 -0.92 -2.78
N PRO A 112 -5.29 -2.17 -2.45
CA PRO A 112 -5.30 -3.28 -3.38
C PRO A 112 -6.49 -3.22 -4.34
N LEU A 113 -6.29 -3.68 -5.57
CA LEU A 113 -7.35 -3.84 -6.57
C LEU A 113 -7.05 -5.03 -7.49
N PHE A 114 -7.70 -6.16 -7.22
CA PHE A 114 -7.60 -7.38 -8.02
C PHE A 114 -8.75 -7.50 -8.98
N TYR A 115 -8.53 -8.22 -10.09
CA TYR A 115 -9.58 -8.49 -11.07
C TYR A 115 -9.40 -9.85 -11.75
N ALA A 116 -10.50 -10.35 -12.30
CA ALA A 116 -10.52 -11.51 -13.18
C ALA A 116 -11.53 -11.31 -14.32
N GLN A 117 -11.14 -11.63 -15.55
CA GLN A 117 -12.05 -11.67 -16.69
C GLN A 117 -12.56 -13.10 -16.88
N THR A 118 -13.88 -13.24 -16.93
CA THR A 118 -14.58 -14.52 -17.08
C THR A 118 -15.51 -14.49 -18.28
N GLY A 119 -16.08 -15.63 -18.65
CA GLY A 119 -17.13 -15.67 -19.67
C GLY A 119 -18.38 -14.85 -19.28
N GLY A 120 -18.60 -14.58 -18.00
CA GLY A 120 -19.70 -13.77 -17.48
C GLY A 120 -19.42 -12.28 -17.42
N GLY A 121 -18.18 -11.84 -17.55
CA GLY A 121 -17.81 -10.43 -17.44
C GLY A 121 -16.53 -10.19 -16.64
N LEU A 122 -16.38 -8.97 -16.08
CA LEU A 122 -15.28 -8.58 -15.20
C LEU A 122 -15.70 -8.73 -13.74
N LEU A 123 -14.88 -9.41 -12.96
CA LEU A 123 -14.92 -9.40 -11.51
C LEU A 123 -13.79 -8.52 -10.98
N PHE A 124 -14.02 -7.72 -9.96
CA PHE A 124 -12.97 -6.97 -9.27
C PHE A 124 -13.24 -6.94 -7.76
N ALA A 125 -12.19 -6.87 -6.98
CA ALA A 125 -12.26 -6.81 -5.51
C ALA A 125 -10.97 -6.29 -4.90
N SER A 126 -11.05 -5.83 -3.66
CA SER A 126 -9.86 -5.51 -2.84
C SER A 126 -9.10 -6.76 -2.40
N GLU A 127 -9.75 -7.94 -2.42
CA GLU A 127 -9.21 -9.19 -1.88
C GLU A 127 -9.37 -10.35 -2.87
N ILE A 128 -8.34 -11.18 -2.99
CA ILE A 128 -8.33 -12.35 -3.88
C ILE A 128 -9.38 -13.37 -3.46
N LYS A 129 -9.53 -13.62 -2.14
CA LYS A 129 -10.56 -14.55 -1.62
C LYS A 129 -11.97 -14.17 -2.04
N THR A 130 -12.26 -12.87 -2.20
CA THR A 130 -13.57 -12.41 -2.70
C THR A 130 -13.78 -12.82 -4.15
N LEU A 131 -12.77 -12.74 -5.01
CA LEU A 131 -12.85 -13.22 -6.39
C LEU A 131 -13.04 -14.74 -6.44
N LEU A 132 -12.37 -15.47 -5.55
CA LEU A 132 -12.46 -16.94 -5.46
C LEU A 132 -13.83 -17.45 -4.96
N CYS A 133 -14.70 -16.58 -4.43
CA CYS A 133 -16.09 -16.92 -4.16
C CYS A 133 -16.90 -17.15 -5.45
N TYR A 134 -16.40 -16.71 -6.61
CA TYR A 134 -17.07 -16.96 -7.88
C TYR A 134 -16.77 -18.39 -8.39
N HIS A 135 -17.80 -19.19 -8.58
CA HIS A 135 -17.67 -20.62 -8.94
C HIS A 135 -16.90 -20.91 -10.24
N GLY A 136 -16.73 -19.90 -11.10
CA GLY A 136 -15.95 -20.02 -12.34
C GLY A 136 -14.45 -19.82 -12.17
N LEU A 137 -13.98 -19.41 -10.98
CA LEU A 137 -12.57 -19.27 -10.63
C LEU A 137 -12.14 -20.38 -9.67
N ARG A 138 -10.97 -20.96 -9.92
CA ARG A 138 -10.40 -21.98 -9.05
C ARG A 138 -9.10 -21.45 -8.43
N PRO A 139 -8.82 -21.73 -7.15
CA PRO A 139 -7.56 -21.37 -6.51
C PRO A 139 -6.43 -22.29 -6.99
N ALA A 140 -6.06 -22.15 -8.26
CA ALA A 140 -5.02 -22.96 -8.90
C ALA A 140 -3.77 -22.10 -9.14
N LEU A 141 -2.61 -22.70 -8.93
CA LEU A 141 -1.31 -22.12 -9.25
C LEU A 141 -0.72 -22.84 -10.48
N ASP A 142 -0.19 -22.07 -11.42
CA ASP A 142 0.72 -22.57 -12.43
C ASP A 142 2.19 -22.51 -11.93
N ALA A 143 3.14 -22.88 -12.78
CA ALA A 143 4.55 -22.82 -12.42
C ALA A 143 5.02 -21.40 -12.09
N GLN A 144 4.49 -20.37 -12.78
CA GLN A 144 4.87 -18.99 -12.52
C GLN A 144 4.32 -18.49 -11.18
N GLY A 145 3.06 -18.82 -10.84
CA GLY A 145 2.50 -18.54 -9.54
C GLY A 145 3.28 -19.19 -8.40
N ALA A 146 3.66 -20.46 -8.57
CA ALA A 146 4.50 -21.18 -7.60
C ALA A 146 5.90 -20.54 -7.48
N TYR A 147 6.53 -20.16 -8.58
CA TYR A 147 7.85 -19.51 -8.57
C TYR A 147 7.80 -18.14 -7.88
N GLN A 148 6.73 -17.36 -8.07
CA GLN A 148 6.54 -16.09 -7.37
C GLN A 148 6.56 -16.30 -5.85
N LEU A 149 5.75 -17.21 -5.34
CA LEU A 149 5.65 -17.49 -3.91
C LEU A 149 6.95 -18.02 -3.31
N LEU A 150 7.63 -18.93 -4.01
CA LEU A 150 8.79 -19.65 -3.46
C LEU A 150 10.11 -18.92 -3.68
N LEU A 151 10.29 -18.16 -4.75
CA LEU A 151 11.59 -17.64 -5.17
C LEU A 151 11.73 -16.13 -5.10
N LEU A 152 10.66 -15.35 -5.38
CA LEU A 152 10.73 -13.90 -5.40
C LEU A 152 10.54 -13.27 -4.03
N GLY A 153 10.08 -14.04 -3.05
CA GLY A 153 9.70 -13.54 -1.74
C GLY A 153 10.64 -12.49 -1.16
N PRO A 154 10.09 -11.49 -0.51
CA PRO A 154 8.69 -11.35 -0.14
C PRO A 154 7.78 -10.77 -1.24
N GLY A 155 8.32 -10.42 -2.41
CA GLY A 155 7.60 -9.77 -3.50
C GLY A 155 6.83 -10.73 -4.41
N ARG A 156 5.94 -10.15 -5.23
CA ARG A 156 5.28 -10.81 -6.37
C ARG A 156 5.42 -9.97 -7.62
N ILE A 157 5.24 -10.57 -8.78
CA ILE A 157 5.32 -9.85 -10.06
C ILE A 157 4.24 -8.74 -10.09
N PRO A 158 4.62 -7.48 -10.41
CA PRO A 158 3.64 -6.41 -10.57
C PRO A 158 2.52 -6.78 -11.53
N GLY A 159 1.27 -6.55 -11.13
CA GLY A 159 0.08 -6.90 -11.89
C GLY A 159 -0.36 -8.37 -11.78
N SER A 160 0.35 -9.21 -11.03
CA SER A 160 -0.01 -10.62 -10.80
C SER A 160 -0.87 -10.79 -9.56
N GLY A 161 -1.99 -11.55 -9.68
CA GLY A 161 -2.75 -12.05 -8.56
C GLY A 161 -2.28 -13.43 -8.07
N VAL A 162 -1.15 -13.93 -8.60
CA VAL A 162 -0.53 -15.23 -8.27
C VAL A 162 -1.36 -16.44 -8.73
N PHE A 163 -2.67 -16.46 -8.47
CA PHE A 163 -3.56 -17.53 -8.92
C PHE A 163 -3.92 -17.39 -10.40
N CYS A 164 -4.10 -18.52 -11.08
CA CYS A 164 -4.49 -18.56 -12.48
C CYS A 164 -5.76 -17.75 -12.74
N GLY A 165 -5.69 -16.85 -13.74
CA GLY A 165 -6.82 -16.00 -14.15
C GLY A 165 -7.08 -14.78 -13.26
N ILE A 166 -6.38 -14.63 -12.13
CA ILE A 166 -6.46 -13.45 -11.28
C ILE A 166 -5.29 -12.51 -11.58
N ARG A 167 -5.59 -11.24 -11.73
CA ARG A 167 -4.63 -10.17 -11.96
C ARG A 167 -4.86 -9.03 -10.97
N GLU A 168 -3.88 -8.15 -10.88
CA GLU A 168 -3.93 -6.93 -10.08
C GLU A 168 -3.85 -5.72 -10.99
N VAL A 169 -4.58 -4.65 -10.69
CA VAL A 169 -4.35 -3.35 -11.30
C VAL A 169 -3.06 -2.79 -10.74
N GLU A 170 -2.07 -2.54 -11.59
CA GLU A 170 -0.76 -2.04 -11.13
C GLU A 170 -0.88 -0.64 -10.50
N PRO A 171 0.02 -0.27 -9.56
CA PRO A 171 0.13 1.08 -9.02
C PRO A 171 0.24 2.14 -10.13
N GLY A 172 -0.54 3.22 -10.00
CA GLY A 172 -0.57 4.30 -10.99
C GLY A 172 -1.24 3.94 -12.31
N TRP A 173 -2.11 2.92 -12.31
CA TRP A 173 -2.90 2.54 -13.49
C TRP A 173 -4.38 2.83 -13.31
N CYS A 174 -5.04 3.13 -14.42
CA CYS A 174 -6.49 3.27 -14.52
C CYS A 174 -6.97 2.83 -15.90
N GLY A 175 -8.27 2.63 -16.06
CA GLY A 175 -8.83 2.33 -17.38
C GLY A 175 -10.28 1.88 -17.34
N TYR A 176 -10.76 1.44 -18.49
CA TYR A 176 -12.16 1.11 -18.69
C TYR A 176 -12.38 -0.35 -19.04
N TYR A 177 -13.42 -0.92 -18.47
CA TYR A 177 -14.05 -2.15 -18.95
C TYR A 177 -15.33 -1.79 -19.70
N ARG A 178 -15.38 -2.19 -20.94
CA ARG A 178 -16.51 -1.98 -21.83
C ARG A 178 -16.56 -3.11 -22.86
N GLU A 179 -17.75 -3.57 -23.25
CA GLU A 179 -17.94 -4.58 -24.30
C GLU A 179 -17.04 -5.81 -24.12
N ARG A 180 -16.93 -6.30 -22.87
CA ARG A 180 -16.08 -7.43 -22.46
C ARG A 180 -14.57 -7.21 -22.64
N ASN A 181 -14.13 -6.00 -22.88
CA ASN A 181 -12.72 -5.65 -22.98
C ASN A 181 -12.29 -4.73 -21.85
N LEU A 182 -11.22 -5.10 -21.15
CA LEU A 182 -10.57 -4.26 -20.14
C LEU A 182 -9.33 -3.63 -20.76
N SER A 183 -9.32 -2.31 -20.85
CA SER A 183 -8.18 -1.51 -21.32
C SER A 183 -7.64 -0.68 -20.16
N LEU A 184 -6.46 -1.03 -19.69
CA LEU A 184 -5.76 -0.31 -18.62
C LEU A 184 -4.60 0.48 -19.19
N ARG A 185 -4.33 1.67 -18.62
CA ARG A 185 -3.18 2.52 -18.96
C ARG A 185 -2.51 3.05 -17.70
N ARG A 186 -1.22 3.27 -17.79
CA ARG A 186 -0.46 3.92 -16.72
C ARG A 186 -0.68 5.43 -16.78
N TYR A 187 -1.22 6.02 -15.73
CA TYR A 187 -1.37 7.47 -15.60
C TYR A 187 -0.21 8.12 -14.82
N TRP A 188 0.52 7.33 -14.04
CA TRP A 188 1.66 7.80 -13.26
C TRP A 188 2.80 6.78 -13.24
N LYS A 189 4.05 7.25 -13.25
CA LYS A 189 5.26 6.47 -13.00
C LYS A 189 6.32 7.32 -12.30
N LEU A 190 7.20 6.67 -11.54
CA LEU A 190 8.40 7.30 -11.02
C LEU A 190 9.29 7.75 -12.20
N ARG A 191 9.79 8.99 -12.14
CA ARG A 191 10.63 9.58 -13.20
C ARG A 191 11.89 10.15 -12.62
N ASP A 192 13.01 9.90 -13.29
CA ASP A 192 14.25 10.59 -13.02
C ASP A 192 14.21 12.04 -13.53
N ARG A 193 14.79 12.95 -12.77
CA ARG A 193 14.88 14.38 -13.12
C ARG A 193 16.24 14.92 -12.71
N PRO A 194 16.77 15.93 -13.44
CA PRO A 194 17.96 16.65 -12.99
C PRO A 194 17.72 17.25 -11.60
N HIS A 195 18.69 17.10 -10.72
CA HIS A 195 18.68 17.70 -9.39
C HIS A 195 19.75 18.81 -9.35
N THR A 196 19.30 20.05 -9.21
CA THR A 196 20.15 21.23 -9.28
C THR A 196 20.21 22.02 -7.96
N ASP A 197 19.43 21.57 -6.97
CA ASP A 197 19.39 22.23 -5.66
C ASP A 197 20.67 21.97 -4.88
N THR A 198 21.06 22.94 -4.08
CA THR A 198 22.10 22.78 -3.06
C THR A 198 21.64 21.80 -1.97
N LEU A 199 22.57 21.32 -1.15
CA LEU A 199 22.24 20.45 -0.02
C LEU A 199 21.26 21.14 0.95
N GLU A 200 21.46 22.42 1.23
CA GLU A 200 20.60 23.19 2.14
C GLU A 200 19.19 23.34 1.59
N GLU A 201 19.04 23.70 0.31
CA GLU A 201 17.74 23.78 -0.36
C GLU A 201 17.05 22.43 -0.41
N THR A 202 17.80 21.36 -0.65
CA THR A 202 17.27 19.98 -0.64
C THR A 202 16.75 19.60 0.74
N CYS A 203 17.53 19.86 1.80
CA CYS A 203 17.10 19.58 3.18
C CYS A 203 15.83 20.34 3.55
N GLU A 204 15.70 21.61 3.16
CA GLU A 204 14.52 22.41 3.46
C GLU A 204 13.30 21.94 2.67
N LYS A 205 13.46 21.62 1.38
CA LYS A 205 12.37 21.04 0.55
C LYS A 205 11.91 19.70 1.11
N VAL A 206 12.84 18.81 1.47
CA VAL A 206 12.49 17.50 2.07
C VAL A 206 11.75 17.70 3.39
N ARG A 207 12.23 18.59 4.27
CA ARG A 207 11.54 18.90 5.53
C ARG A 207 10.12 19.37 5.30
N THR A 208 9.93 20.30 4.36
CA THR A 208 8.62 20.84 4.01
C THR A 208 7.69 19.76 3.48
N LEU A 209 8.16 18.94 2.51
CA LEU A 209 7.36 17.88 1.89
C LEU A 209 6.97 16.79 2.89
N VAL A 210 7.91 16.33 3.72
CA VAL A 210 7.64 15.29 4.74
C VAL A 210 6.65 15.82 5.78
N THR A 211 6.85 17.06 6.26
CA THR A 211 5.93 17.65 7.24
C THR A 211 4.53 17.85 6.67
N ASP A 212 4.40 18.35 5.43
CA ASP A 212 3.12 18.50 4.74
C ASP A 212 2.43 17.15 4.51
N ALA A 213 3.18 16.13 4.08
CA ALA A 213 2.64 14.78 3.87
C ALA A 213 2.07 14.19 5.17
N ILE A 214 2.78 14.31 6.30
CA ILE A 214 2.31 13.84 7.60
C ILE A 214 1.04 14.59 8.01
N ARG A 215 1.03 15.93 7.94
CA ARG A 215 -0.13 16.76 8.31
C ARG A 215 -1.37 16.41 7.51
N ARG A 216 -1.23 16.25 6.19
CA ARG A 216 -2.34 15.87 5.30
C ARG A 216 -2.93 14.51 5.68
N GLN A 217 -2.10 13.57 6.12
CA GLN A 217 -2.54 12.24 6.52
C GLN A 217 -3.21 12.19 7.91
N MET A 218 -3.19 13.29 8.66
CA MET A 218 -3.90 13.40 9.94
C MET A 218 -5.40 13.71 9.80
N VAL A 219 -5.93 13.87 8.60
CA VAL A 219 -7.36 14.12 8.37
C VAL A 219 -8.17 12.90 8.83
N SER A 220 -9.03 13.09 9.85
CA SER A 220 -9.84 12.02 10.43
C SER A 220 -10.92 12.58 11.35
N ASP A 221 -12.13 12.02 11.27
CA ASP A 221 -13.23 12.30 12.23
C ASP A 221 -13.24 11.31 13.41
N VAL A 222 -12.27 10.40 13.43
CA VAL A 222 -12.13 9.36 14.47
C VAL A 222 -10.75 9.45 15.13
N PRO A 223 -10.58 8.88 16.34
CA PRO A 223 -9.29 8.90 17.01
C PRO A 223 -8.15 8.35 16.17
N ILE A 224 -7.03 9.07 16.20
CA ILE A 224 -5.81 8.77 15.44
C ILE A 224 -4.64 8.53 16.40
N GLY A 225 -3.69 7.69 15.99
CA GLY A 225 -2.44 7.44 16.71
C GLY A 225 -1.26 7.23 15.76
N THR A 226 -0.09 6.91 16.30
CA THR A 226 1.10 6.61 15.50
C THR A 226 1.79 5.34 15.97
N PHE A 227 2.41 4.60 15.05
CA PHE A 227 3.36 3.55 15.41
C PHE A 227 4.68 4.22 15.80
N LEU A 228 5.25 3.82 16.92
CA LEU A 228 6.51 4.34 17.44
C LEU A 228 7.50 3.19 17.64
N SER A 229 8.52 3.11 16.79
CA SER A 229 9.59 2.11 16.88
C SER A 229 10.89 2.65 17.47
N GLY A 230 10.94 3.94 17.81
CA GLY A 230 12.17 4.60 18.23
C GLY A 230 13.15 4.91 17.08
N GLY A 231 12.88 4.43 15.88
CA GLY A 231 13.61 4.78 14.65
C GLY A 231 13.30 6.21 14.20
N LEU A 232 14.14 6.76 13.32
CA LEU A 232 14.04 8.14 12.85
C LEU A 232 12.67 8.46 12.23
N ASP A 233 12.17 7.60 11.37
CA ASP A 233 10.94 7.84 10.59
C ASP A 233 9.70 7.90 11.49
N SER A 234 9.52 6.90 12.33
CA SER A 234 8.41 6.85 13.29
C SER A 234 8.48 7.99 14.32
N SER A 235 9.69 8.42 14.70
CA SER A 235 9.92 9.53 15.60
C SER A 235 9.53 10.87 14.96
N ILE A 236 9.89 11.10 13.69
CA ILE A 236 9.50 12.31 12.95
C ILE A 236 7.97 12.39 12.81
N ILE A 237 7.32 11.29 12.42
CA ILE A 237 5.86 11.23 12.28
C ILE A 237 5.19 11.54 13.62
N SER A 238 5.62 10.86 14.70
CA SER A 238 5.05 11.07 16.02
C SER A 238 5.29 12.50 16.54
N ALA A 239 6.45 13.10 16.24
CA ALA A 239 6.75 14.47 16.63
C ALA A 239 5.86 15.50 15.91
N VAL A 240 5.63 15.32 14.60
CA VAL A 240 4.71 16.20 13.86
C VAL A 240 3.29 16.03 14.36
N CYS A 241 2.81 14.80 14.50
CA CYS A 241 1.45 14.50 15.00
C CYS A 241 1.24 15.03 16.42
N SER A 242 2.21 14.85 17.32
CA SER A 242 2.11 15.34 18.71
C SER A 242 1.96 16.85 18.76
N ARG A 243 2.73 17.61 17.98
CA ARG A 243 2.63 19.07 17.90
C ARG A 243 1.27 19.55 17.38
N GLU A 244 0.74 18.88 16.36
CA GLU A 244 -0.58 19.24 15.80
C GLU A 244 -1.72 18.93 16.79
N MET A 245 -1.63 17.85 17.57
CA MET A 245 -2.62 17.49 18.57
C MET A 245 -2.51 18.39 19.82
N GLU A 246 -1.30 18.74 20.23
CA GLU A 246 -1.07 19.66 21.34
C GLU A 246 -1.73 21.03 21.10
N GLN A 247 -1.70 21.54 19.87
CA GLN A 247 -2.39 22.79 19.48
C GLN A 247 -3.90 22.71 19.69
N LYS A 248 -4.47 21.49 19.65
CA LYS A 248 -5.89 21.22 19.90
C LYS A 248 -6.18 20.90 21.38
N GLY A 249 -5.16 20.89 22.23
CA GLY A 249 -5.27 20.46 23.63
C GLY A 249 -5.40 18.95 23.80
N GLU A 250 -5.00 18.17 22.82
CA GLU A 250 -5.06 16.71 22.80
C GLU A 250 -3.68 16.10 22.97
N ARG A 251 -3.64 14.87 23.49
CA ARG A 251 -2.42 14.08 23.65
C ARG A 251 -2.37 12.96 22.64
N LEU A 252 -1.26 12.83 21.91
CA LEU A 252 -1.08 11.78 20.90
C LEU A 252 -0.99 10.40 21.55
N LYS A 253 -1.77 9.45 21.04
CA LYS A 253 -1.59 8.03 21.35
C LYS A 253 -0.50 7.44 20.47
N THR A 254 0.49 6.78 21.07
CA THR A 254 1.56 6.09 20.35
C THR A 254 1.58 4.62 20.74
N PHE A 255 1.96 3.76 19.79
CA PHE A 255 1.87 2.31 19.92
C PHE A 255 3.19 1.66 19.56
N SER A 256 3.66 0.72 20.40
CA SER A 256 4.84 -0.09 20.14
C SER A 256 4.57 -1.56 20.43
N VAL A 257 5.28 -2.43 19.70
CA VAL A 257 5.24 -3.87 19.92
C VAL A 257 6.60 -4.36 20.41
N THR A 258 6.58 -5.25 21.37
CA THR A 258 7.76 -5.98 21.84
C THR A 258 7.41 -7.45 22.07
N TYR A 259 8.41 -8.28 22.30
CA TYR A 259 8.22 -9.72 22.51
C TYR A 259 8.55 -10.08 23.96
N LEU A 260 7.86 -11.09 24.48
CA LEU A 260 8.09 -11.58 25.84
C LEU A 260 9.56 -11.96 26.03
N ASN A 261 10.21 -11.39 27.07
CA ASN A 261 11.63 -11.56 27.36
C ASN A 261 12.59 -11.10 26.25
N ASN A 262 12.20 -10.10 25.45
CA ASN A 262 13.05 -9.56 24.37
C ASN A 262 14.40 -9.05 24.91
N ASP A 263 14.42 -8.43 26.06
CA ASP A 263 15.62 -7.97 26.78
C ASP A 263 16.65 -9.11 27.04
N ARG A 264 16.18 -10.31 27.23
CA ARG A 264 17.02 -11.50 27.49
C ARG A 264 17.50 -12.20 26.21
N TYR A 265 16.69 -12.20 25.15
CA TYR A 265 16.93 -13.00 23.95
C TYR A 265 17.38 -12.17 22.76
N PHE A 266 17.27 -10.84 22.82
CA PHE A 266 17.71 -9.96 21.75
C PHE A 266 19.21 -10.16 21.45
N THR A 267 19.51 -10.40 20.18
CA THR A 267 20.89 -10.48 19.71
C THR A 267 21.09 -9.43 18.61
N PRO A 268 22.00 -8.45 18.80
CA PRO A 268 22.28 -7.45 17.79
C PRO A 268 22.66 -8.04 16.44
N GLY A 269 22.05 -7.52 15.37
CA GLY A 269 22.31 -7.93 14.00
C GLY A 269 22.75 -6.73 13.13
N LYS A 270 23.06 -7.00 11.85
CA LYS A 270 23.37 -5.92 10.89
C LYS A 270 22.20 -4.98 10.63
N PHE A 271 20.98 -5.49 10.69
CA PHE A 271 19.74 -4.72 10.45
C PHE A 271 19.25 -4.02 11.72
N GLN A 272 19.42 -4.62 12.86
CA GLN A 272 18.98 -4.11 14.15
C GLN A 272 20.15 -4.21 15.16
N PRO A 273 21.03 -3.20 15.20
CA PRO A 273 22.21 -3.21 16.06
C PRO A 273 21.90 -3.00 17.54
N ASN A 274 20.75 -2.41 17.87
CA ASN A 274 20.30 -2.10 19.22
C ASN A 274 18.83 -2.51 19.41
N SER A 275 18.41 -2.73 20.66
CA SER A 275 16.97 -2.81 21.00
C SER A 275 16.32 -1.45 20.82
N ASP A 276 15.11 -1.43 20.30
CA ASP A 276 14.33 -0.22 20.07
C ASP A 276 13.76 0.38 21.37
N ASP A 277 13.61 -0.42 22.40
CA ASP A 277 12.90 -0.09 23.66
C ASP A 277 13.42 1.20 24.31
N ALA A 278 14.75 1.38 24.36
CA ALA A 278 15.37 2.57 24.96
C ALA A 278 15.02 3.85 24.19
N TYR A 279 15.02 3.78 22.86
CA TYR A 279 14.69 4.93 22.00
C TYR A 279 13.19 5.24 22.02
N ILE A 280 12.34 4.23 22.13
CA ILE A 280 10.90 4.39 22.33
C ILE A 280 10.63 5.14 23.62
N GLY A 281 11.28 4.74 24.74
CA GLY A 281 11.16 5.42 26.02
C GLY A 281 11.58 6.88 25.98
N LEU A 282 12.70 7.20 25.33
CA LEU A 282 13.16 8.57 25.14
C LEU A 282 12.16 9.41 24.34
N MET A 283 11.60 8.87 23.26
CA MET A 283 10.63 9.59 22.44
C MET A 283 9.30 9.76 23.14
N GLN A 284 8.84 8.76 23.89
CA GLN A 284 7.63 8.84 24.71
C GLN A 284 7.72 9.99 25.72
N GLU A 285 8.85 10.08 26.44
CA GLU A 285 9.10 11.15 27.41
C GLU A 285 9.19 12.52 26.74
N PHE A 286 9.99 12.61 25.68
CA PHE A 286 10.22 13.87 24.94
C PHE A 286 8.94 14.45 24.34
N LEU A 287 8.06 13.60 23.78
CA LEU A 287 6.81 14.00 23.14
C LEU A 287 5.61 14.01 24.10
N ASN A 288 5.78 13.55 25.35
CA ASN A 288 4.70 13.42 26.34
C ASN A 288 3.47 12.69 25.77
N THR A 289 3.69 11.56 25.08
CA THR A 289 2.61 10.78 24.43
C THR A 289 1.88 9.86 25.42
N ASP A 290 0.63 9.53 25.12
CA ASP A 290 -0.10 8.42 25.75
C ASP A 290 0.32 7.12 25.06
N HIS A 291 1.32 6.44 25.64
CA HIS A 291 2.01 5.33 25.01
C HIS A 291 1.47 3.98 25.43
N HIS A 292 1.21 3.11 24.45
CA HIS A 292 0.67 1.77 24.64
C HIS A 292 1.65 0.70 24.12
N TRP A 293 2.06 -0.21 25.01
CA TRP A 293 2.86 -1.36 24.67
C TRP A 293 2.01 -2.59 24.39
N THR A 294 2.29 -3.27 23.29
CA THR A 294 1.79 -4.62 23.00
C THR A 294 2.93 -5.61 23.19
N VAL A 295 2.80 -6.51 24.15
CA VAL A 295 3.78 -7.57 24.40
C VAL A 295 3.25 -8.86 23.78
N LEU A 296 3.94 -9.42 22.79
CA LEU A 296 3.56 -10.65 22.10
C LEU A 296 4.34 -11.85 22.64
N THR A 297 3.65 -12.97 22.79
CA THR A 297 4.24 -14.27 23.15
C THR A 297 4.44 -15.13 21.89
N PRO A 298 5.27 -16.17 21.95
CA PRO A 298 5.38 -17.16 20.85
C PRO A 298 4.03 -17.81 20.53
N GLU A 299 3.18 -18.01 21.51
CA GLU A 299 1.85 -18.59 21.37
C GLU A 299 0.93 -17.68 20.57
N ASP A 300 0.99 -16.35 20.81
CA ASP A 300 0.25 -15.36 20.04
C ASP A 300 0.64 -15.40 18.55
N LEU A 301 1.94 -15.54 18.26
CA LEU A 301 2.44 -15.61 16.90
C LEU A 301 1.97 -16.86 16.17
N VAL A 302 2.07 -18.01 16.83
CA VAL A 302 1.60 -19.29 16.28
C VAL A 302 0.09 -19.24 16.06
N GLY A 303 -0.67 -18.69 17.02
CA GLY A 303 -2.12 -18.52 16.93
C GLY A 303 -2.55 -17.62 15.77
N ALA A 304 -1.74 -16.65 15.36
CA ALA A 304 -2.04 -15.73 14.27
C ALA A 304 -1.67 -16.27 12.86
N LEU A 305 -1.04 -17.44 12.74
CA LEU A 305 -0.52 -17.97 11.46
C LEU A 305 -1.61 -18.16 10.40
N GLU A 306 -2.67 -18.87 10.71
CA GLU A 306 -3.77 -19.12 9.78
C GLU A 306 -4.49 -17.82 9.43
N GLU A 307 -4.80 -17.01 10.43
CA GLU A 307 -5.55 -15.78 10.26
C GLU A 307 -4.79 -14.73 9.44
N SER A 308 -3.48 -14.59 9.63
CA SER A 308 -2.65 -13.69 8.82
C SER A 308 -2.57 -14.12 7.35
N THR A 309 -2.54 -15.44 7.10
CA THR A 309 -2.61 -15.99 5.73
C THR A 309 -3.97 -15.69 5.09
N LEU A 310 -5.07 -15.85 5.84
CA LEU A 310 -6.41 -15.48 5.40
C LEU A 310 -6.55 -13.98 5.17
N ALA A 311 -5.99 -13.15 6.04
CA ALA A 311 -6.00 -11.70 5.89
C ALA A 311 -5.31 -11.27 4.59
N ARG A 312 -4.21 -11.90 4.22
CA ARG A 312 -3.40 -11.55 3.06
C ARG A 312 -3.79 -12.26 1.76
N ASP A 313 -4.58 -13.32 1.84
CA ASP A 313 -4.91 -14.26 0.74
C ASP A 313 -3.73 -15.12 0.25
N LEU A 314 -2.52 -14.89 0.74
CA LEU A 314 -1.26 -15.52 0.31
C LEU A 314 -0.34 -15.72 1.51
N PRO A 315 0.58 -16.71 1.47
CA PRO A 315 1.67 -16.79 2.43
C PRO A 315 2.52 -15.50 2.42
N GLY A 316 2.87 -15.01 3.58
CA GLY A 316 3.59 -13.75 3.76
C GLY A 316 4.97 -13.90 4.39
N MET A 317 5.36 -12.91 5.19
CA MET A 317 6.66 -12.81 5.86
C MET A 317 6.65 -13.48 7.25
N ALA A 318 5.96 -14.60 7.38
CA ALA A 318 5.90 -15.41 8.60
C ALA A 318 5.63 -14.57 9.87
N ASP A 319 6.52 -14.66 10.86
CA ASP A 319 6.42 -13.98 12.17
C ASP A 319 6.20 -12.47 12.08
N VAL A 320 6.73 -11.81 11.05
CA VAL A 320 6.56 -10.37 10.83
C VAL A 320 5.09 -10.02 10.51
N ASP A 321 4.42 -10.84 9.69
CA ASP A 321 3.00 -10.66 9.37
C ASP A 321 2.12 -11.01 10.57
N PHE A 322 2.47 -12.07 11.32
CA PHE A 322 1.74 -12.50 12.50
C PHE A 322 1.77 -11.44 13.60
N SER A 323 2.97 -10.90 13.85
CA SER A 323 3.17 -9.80 14.81
C SER A 323 2.36 -8.58 14.42
N LEU A 324 2.38 -8.19 13.15
CA LEU A 324 1.65 -7.02 12.67
C LEU A 324 0.13 -7.19 12.82
N LEU A 325 -0.40 -8.39 12.52
CA LEU A 325 -1.83 -8.66 12.69
C LEU A 325 -2.24 -8.55 14.17
N ALA A 326 -1.49 -9.20 15.06
CA ALA A 326 -1.75 -9.15 16.49
C ALA A 326 -1.66 -7.72 17.03
N PHE A 327 -0.63 -6.98 16.62
CA PHE A 327 -0.45 -5.57 16.99
C PHE A 327 -1.59 -4.68 16.49
N CYS A 328 -2.03 -4.81 15.23
CA CYS A 328 -3.14 -4.05 14.68
C CYS A 328 -4.47 -4.32 15.43
N LYS A 329 -4.70 -5.55 15.90
CA LYS A 329 -5.87 -5.88 16.71
C LYS A 329 -5.87 -5.15 18.07
N GLU A 330 -4.70 -5.01 18.69
CA GLU A 330 -4.60 -4.26 19.95
C GLU A 330 -4.81 -2.76 19.72
N ILE A 331 -4.16 -2.18 18.71
CA ILE A 331 -4.31 -0.75 18.36
C ILE A 331 -5.76 -0.41 18.04
N ARG A 332 -6.46 -1.30 17.35
CA ARG A 332 -7.87 -1.09 16.96
C ARG A 332 -8.80 -0.88 18.14
N LYS A 333 -8.45 -1.35 19.34
CA LYS A 333 -9.23 -1.12 20.57
C LYS A 333 -9.19 0.36 21.00
N GLU A 334 -8.13 1.08 20.64
CA GLU A 334 -7.85 2.45 21.05
C GLU A 334 -8.14 3.50 19.96
N VAL A 335 -7.78 3.20 18.72
CA VAL A 335 -7.92 4.11 17.57
C VAL A 335 -8.42 3.38 16.33
N LYS A 336 -8.92 4.12 15.34
CA LYS A 336 -9.32 3.58 14.03
C LYS A 336 -8.35 3.91 12.91
N VAL A 337 -7.48 4.91 13.12
CA VAL A 337 -6.47 5.36 12.18
C VAL A 337 -5.13 5.41 12.89
N ALA A 338 -4.07 4.98 12.22
CA ALA A 338 -2.71 5.14 12.71
C ALA A 338 -1.76 5.54 11.56
N LEU A 339 -0.75 6.36 11.84
CA LEU A 339 0.33 6.66 10.92
C LEU A 339 1.54 5.78 11.23
N SER A 340 2.23 5.35 10.17
CA SER A 340 3.40 4.47 10.25
C SER A 340 4.55 5.01 9.40
N GLY A 341 5.79 4.86 9.88
CA GLY A 341 7.01 5.22 9.14
C GLY A 341 7.42 4.21 8.06
N GLU A 342 6.59 3.22 7.76
CA GLU A 342 6.89 2.24 6.70
C GLU A 342 6.98 2.95 5.34
N CYS A 343 7.83 2.44 4.46
CA CYS A 343 8.19 3.00 3.15
C CYS A 343 9.18 4.18 3.17
N ALA A 344 9.58 4.69 4.30
CA ALA A 344 10.62 5.73 4.36
C ALA A 344 11.98 5.22 3.86
N ASP A 345 12.37 4.00 4.23
CA ASP A 345 13.61 3.37 3.77
C ASP A 345 13.65 3.17 2.24
N GLU A 346 12.51 2.92 1.60
CA GLU A 346 12.38 2.81 0.15
C GLU A 346 12.56 4.15 -0.54
N ILE A 347 12.09 5.23 0.07
CA ILE A 347 12.16 6.60 -0.45
C ILE A 347 13.56 7.17 -0.25
N PHE A 348 14.14 6.99 0.95
CA PHE A 348 15.38 7.65 1.35
C PHE A 348 16.62 6.73 1.30
N GLY A 349 16.48 5.47 0.87
CA GLY A 349 17.59 4.53 0.76
C GLY A 349 18.16 4.11 2.12
N GLY A 350 17.31 3.91 3.13
CA GLY A 350 17.71 3.58 4.51
C GLY A 350 18.31 2.18 4.65
N TYR A 351 17.96 1.24 3.80
CA TYR A 351 18.38 -0.15 3.90
C TYR A 351 19.88 -0.38 3.75
N PRO A 352 20.47 -1.36 4.48
CA PRO A 352 21.90 -1.67 4.41
C PRO A 352 22.41 -2.00 3.00
N TRP A 353 21.59 -2.60 2.13
CA TRP A 353 22.02 -2.96 0.78
C TRP A 353 22.32 -1.77 -0.14
N TYR A 354 21.85 -0.58 0.16
CA TYR A 354 22.25 0.64 -0.55
C TYR A 354 23.72 1.02 -0.25
N ARG A 355 24.20 0.68 0.95
CA ARG A 355 25.53 1.05 1.46
C ARG A 355 26.58 -0.04 1.29
N ASP A 356 26.17 -1.32 1.25
CA ASP A 356 27.06 -2.47 1.10
C ASP A 356 27.40 -2.68 -0.39
N PRO A 357 28.65 -2.41 -0.85
CA PRO A 357 29.06 -2.59 -2.23
C PRO A 357 28.92 -4.03 -2.72
N ALA A 358 29.12 -5.02 -1.83
CA ALA A 358 29.03 -6.43 -2.18
C ALA A 358 27.61 -6.85 -2.57
N VAL A 359 26.58 -6.15 -2.08
CA VAL A 359 25.19 -6.36 -2.45
C VAL A 359 24.78 -5.42 -3.58
N ARG A 360 25.15 -4.14 -3.45
CA ARG A 360 24.79 -3.09 -4.42
C ARG A 360 25.27 -3.41 -5.84
N GLU A 361 26.49 -3.89 -5.99
CA GLU A 361 27.13 -4.18 -7.29
C GLU A 361 26.73 -5.54 -7.87
N LYS A 362 26.11 -6.39 -7.09
CA LYS A 362 25.65 -7.70 -7.52
C LYS A 362 24.35 -7.62 -8.30
N ALA A 363 24.27 -8.32 -9.43
CA ALA A 363 23.01 -8.48 -10.16
C ALA A 363 22.01 -9.31 -9.36
N GLY A 364 20.73 -8.91 -9.43
CA GLY A 364 19.63 -9.57 -8.72
C GLY A 364 18.91 -8.64 -7.75
N PHE A 365 17.85 -9.14 -7.13
CA PHE A 365 17.10 -8.41 -6.13
C PHE A 365 17.93 -8.25 -4.83
N PRO A 366 18.19 -7.03 -4.35
CA PRO A 366 19.10 -6.80 -3.22
C PRO A 366 18.71 -7.52 -1.93
N TRP A 367 17.40 -7.67 -1.67
CA TRP A 367 16.86 -8.34 -0.49
C TRP A 367 16.71 -9.86 -0.65
N SER A 368 16.88 -10.42 -1.86
CA SER A 368 16.64 -11.84 -2.14
C SER A 368 17.83 -12.47 -2.88
N GLN A 369 18.90 -12.77 -2.13
CA GLN A 369 20.13 -13.35 -2.64
C GLN A 369 20.18 -14.89 -2.49
N THR A 370 19.06 -15.52 -2.10
CA THR A 370 18.97 -16.95 -1.75
C THR A 370 18.17 -17.79 -2.78
N THR A 371 18.06 -17.32 -4.02
CA THR A 371 17.25 -17.99 -5.06
C THR A 371 17.70 -19.44 -5.29
N VAL A 372 19.02 -19.69 -5.36
CA VAL A 372 19.57 -21.05 -5.56
C VAL A 372 19.20 -21.98 -4.42
N GLN A 373 19.31 -21.53 -3.17
CA GLN A 373 18.95 -22.32 -2.00
C GLN A 373 17.45 -22.62 -1.98
N ARG A 374 16.61 -21.62 -2.30
CA ARG A 374 15.15 -21.79 -2.37
C ARG A 374 14.72 -22.71 -3.50
N SER A 375 15.36 -22.62 -4.67
CA SER A 375 15.08 -23.53 -5.78
C SER A 375 15.43 -24.99 -5.42
N GLY A 376 16.43 -25.17 -4.57
CA GLY A 376 16.82 -26.48 -4.02
C GLY A 376 15.73 -27.16 -3.17
N LEU A 377 14.83 -26.39 -2.55
CA LEU A 377 13.69 -26.90 -1.76
C LEU A 377 12.48 -27.27 -2.63
N MET A 378 12.47 -26.91 -3.91
CA MET A 378 11.38 -27.23 -4.82
C MET A 378 11.39 -28.69 -5.26
N THR A 379 10.20 -29.25 -5.51
CA THR A 379 10.11 -30.60 -6.08
C THR A 379 10.75 -30.68 -7.46
N GLN A 380 11.24 -31.87 -7.83
CA GLN A 380 11.83 -32.08 -9.16
C GLN A 380 10.84 -31.78 -10.30
N GLN A 381 9.55 -32.08 -10.10
CA GLN A 381 8.52 -31.79 -11.08
C GLN A 381 8.38 -30.28 -11.31
N LEU A 382 8.36 -29.48 -10.25
CA LEU A 382 8.22 -28.03 -10.37
C LEU A 382 9.46 -27.40 -11.04
N ARG A 383 10.67 -27.89 -10.74
CA ARG A 383 11.91 -27.46 -11.39
C ARG A 383 11.96 -27.80 -12.88
N ARG A 384 11.34 -28.89 -13.32
CA ARG A 384 11.29 -29.31 -14.74
C ARG A 384 10.33 -28.44 -15.58
N ASN A 385 9.41 -27.71 -14.98
CA ASN A 385 8.47 -26.82 -15.68
C ASN A 385 9.09 -25.49 -16.11
N GLY A 386 10.39 -25.29 -15.94
CA GLY A 386 11.13 -24.10 -16.32
C GLY A 386 12.49 -24.03 -15.63
N ASN A 387 13.17 -22.90 -15.79
CA ASN A 387 14.41 -22.60 -15.07
C ASN A 387 14.08 -21.56 -13.94
N PRO A 388 14.00 -21.99 -12.68
CA PRO A 388 13.64 -21.12 -11.55
C PRO A 388 14.57 -19.91 -11.37
N GLU A 389 15.88 -20.12 -11.53
CA GLU A 389 16.87 -19.05 -11.38
C GLU A 389 16.78 -18.03 -12.52
N GLU A 390 16.62 -18.52 -13.75
CA GLU A 390 16.44 -17.64 -14.91
C GLU A 390 15.14 -16.86 -14.84
N PHE A 391 14.05 -17.46 -14.36
CA PHE A 391 12.79 -16.78 -14.12
C PHE A 391 12.98 -15.55 -13.20
N VAL A 392 13.69 -15.71 -12.07
CA VAL A 392 13.97 -14.59 -11.16
C VAL A 392 14.84 -13.53 -11.83
N MET A 393 15.88 -13.94 -12.56
CA MET A 393 16.79 -13.03 -13.25
C MET A 393 16.10 -12.28 -14.38
N GLU A 394 15.15 -12.89 -15.07
CA GLU A 394 14.33 -12.24 -16.10
C GLU A 394 13.47 -11.12 -15.49
N GLN A 395 12.79 -11.38 -14.37
CA GLN A 395 12.00 -10.36 -13.67
C GLN A 395 12.88 -9.19 -13.22
N TYR A 396 14.06 -9.48 -12.69
CA TYR A 396 15.04 -8.47 -12.32
C TYR A 396 15.46 -7.60 -13.52
N ARG A 397 15.91 -8.23 -14.61
CA ARG A 397 16.36 -7.51 -15.84
C ARG A 397 15.25 -6.65 -16.43
N LYS A 398 14.03 -7.20 -16.51
CA LYS A 398 12.85 -6.48 -16.98
C LYS A 398 12.59 -5.24 -16.15
N THR A 399 12.64 -5.35 -14.84
CA THR A 399 12.40 -4.22 -13.93
C THR A 399 13.49 -3.15 -14.06
N CYS A 400 14.77 -3.54 -14.16
CA CYS A 400 15.86 -2.60 -14.40
C CYS A 400 15.71 -1.88 -15.75
N ALA A 401 15.32 -2.60 -16.80
CA ALA A 401 15.13 -2.02 -18.14
C ALA A 401 13.97 -1.01 -18.20
N GLU A 402 12.97 -1.12 -17.30
CA GLU A 402 11.85 -0.17 -17.19
C GLU A 402 12.20 1.08 -16.34
N SER A 403 13.38 1.14 -15.76
CA SER A 403 13.83 2.29 -14.96
C SER A 403 14.00 3.52 -15.86
N ASP A 404 13.40 4.62 -15.43
CA ASP A 404 13.53 5.92 -16.08
C ASP A 404 14.81 6.58 -15.54
N ILE A 405 15.90 6.56 -16.30
CA ILE A 405 17.23 6.99 -15.87
C ILE A 405 17.80 7.96 -16.90
N LEU A 406 18.26 9.12 -16.44
CA LEU A 406 18.88 10.12 -17.30
C LEU A 406 20.17 9.57 -17.94
N PRO A 407 20.46 9.94 -19.20
CA PRO A 407 21.64 9.44 -19.93
C PRO A 407 22.96 9.79 -19.26
N ASP A 408 23.03 10.97 -18.64
CA ASP A 408 24.26 11.55 -18.06
C ASP A 408 24.60 11.03 -16.66
N ASN A 409 23.78 10.13 -16.11
CA ASN A 409 24.06 9.53 -14.82
C ASN A 409 25.33 8.66 -14.84
N SER A 410 26.16 8.82 -13.83
CA SER A 410 27.32 7.94 -13.60
C SER A 410 26.86 6.48 -13.39
N PRO A 411 27.75 5.49 -13.53
CA PRO A 411 27.43 4.10 -13.28
C PRO A 411 26.84 3.84 -11.89
N LEU A 412 27.36 4.54 -10.86
CA LEU A 412 26.87 4.43 -9.49
C LEU A 412 25.44 5.00 -9.36
N GLU A 413 25.21 6.21 -9.88
CA GLU A 413 23.87 6.82 -9.86
C GLU A 413 22.86 5.98 -10.61
N ARG A 414 23.22 5.47 -11.79
CA ARG A 414 22.39 4.52 -12.55
C ARG A 414 22.01 3.32 -11.69
N ARG A 415 23.00 2.69 -11.03
CA ARG A 415 22.76 1.53 -10.18
C ARG A 415 21.85 1.87 -8.99
N MET A 416 22.07 3.01 -8.33
CA MET A 416 21.22 3.46 -7.22
C MET A 416 19.77 3.68 -7.67
N LYS A 417 19.55 4.26 -8.84
CA LYS A 417 18.21 4.49 -9.40
C LYS A 417 17.52 3.19 -9.84
N GLU A 418 18.26 2.22 -10.39
CA GLU A 418 17.75 0.88 -10.61
C GLU A 418 17.30 0.22 -9.31
N MET A 419 18.09 0.33 -8.24
CA MET A 419 17.75 -0.21 -6.92
C MET A 419 16.51 0.48 -6.33
N VAL A 420 16.38 1.79 -6.47
CA VAL A 420 15.16 2.53 -6.08
C VAL A 420 13.94 1.99 -6.83
N ASN A 421 14.04 1.79 -8.16
CA ASN A 421 12.94 1.24 -8.94
C ASN A 421 12.59 -0.21 -8.54
N LEU A 422 13.61 -1.04 -8.28
CA LEU A 422 13.40 -2.40 -7.76
C LEU A 422 12.68 -2.39 -6.41
N ASN A 423 13.15 -1.55 -5.47
CA ASN A 423 12.50 -1.42 -4.16
C ASN A 423 11.06 -0.92 -4.31
N PHE A 424 10.85 0.14 -5.08
CA PHE A 424 9.54 0.75 -5.29
C PHE A 424 8.52 -0.23 -5.90
N ARG A 425 8.93 -1.02 -6.90
CA ARG A 425 8.02 -1.93 -7.63
C ARG A 425 7.81 -3.28 -6.96
N TRP A 426 8.69 -3.70 -6.06
CA TRP A 426 8.66 -5.04 -5.48
C TRP A 426 8.63 -5.04 -3.96
N PHE A 427 9.68 -4.57 -3.32
CA PHE A 427 9.80 -4.67 -1.87
C PHE A 427 8.78 -3.78 -1.16
N MET A 428 8.69 -2.51 -1.56
CA MET A 428 7.70 -1.57 -1.04
C MET A 428 6.27 -2.08 -1.27
N GLN A 429 5.97 -2.63 -2.45
CA GLN A 429 4.64 -3.20 -2.72
C GLN A 429 4.28 -4.33 -1.75
N THR A 430 5.25 -5.14 -1.37
CA THR A 430 5.05 -6.20 -0.38
C THR A 430 4.77 -5.64 1.00
N LEU A 431 5.48 -4.59 1.41
CA LEU A 431 5.31 -3.95 2.70
C LEU A 431 3.95 -3.21 2.78
N LEU A 432 3.59 -2.50 1.72
CA LEU A 432 2.28 -1.83 1.61
C LEU A 432 1.12 -2.82 1.67
N ASP A 433 1.18 -3.89 0.87
CA ASP A 433 0.19 -4.95 0.87
C ASP A 433 0.06 -5.59 2.25
N ARG A 434 1.18 -5.96 2.87
CA ARG A 434 1.21 -6.49 4.24
C ARG A 434 0.55 -5.54 5.23
N LYS A 435 0.93 -4.25 5.20
CA LYS A 435 0.42 -3.24 6.12
C LYS A 435 -1.08 -3.05 5.95
N ASP A 436 -1.54 -2.81 4.72
CA ASP A 436 -2.96 -2.60 4.44
C ASP A 436 -3.80 -3.83 4.79
N ARG A 437 -3.35 -5.02 4.38
CA ARG A 437 -4.10 -6.27 4.59
C ARG A 437 -4.26 -6.62 6.07
N MET A 438 -3.19 -6.54 6.87
CA MET A 438 -3.24 -6.87 8.31
C MET A 438 -4.05 -5.84 9.09
N SER A 439 -3.87 -4.56 8.78
CA SER A 439 -4.56 -3.49 9.48
C SER A 439 -6.05 -3.43 9.12
N MET A 440 -6.39 -3.50 7.83
CA MET A 440 -7.80 -3.47 7.39
C MET A 440 -8.57 -4.70 7.85
N TYR A 441 -7.95 -5.88 7.87
CA TYR A 441 -8.54 -7.09 8.44
C TYR A 441 -8.89 -6.91 9.93
N SER A 442 -8.08 -6.15 10.65
CA SER A 442 -8.32 -5.80 12.06
C SER A 442 -9.30 -4.63 12.24
N GLY A 443 -9.76 -3.99 11.17
CA GLY A 443 -10.63 -2.81 11.22
C GLY A 443 -9.87 -1.52 11.63
N LEU A 444 -8.58 -1.45 11.36
CA LEU A 444 -7.70 -0.31 11.55
C LEU A 444 -7.23 0.18 10.18
N GLU A 445 -7.26 1.48 9.90
CA GLU A 445 -6.58 2.05 8.72
C GLU A 445 -5.19 2.52 9.13
N VAL A 446 -4.15 1.98 8.46
CA VAL A 446 -2.78 2.46 8.65
C VAL A 446 -2.33 3.23 7.42
N ARG A 447 -1.90 4.46 7.64
CA ARG A 447 -1.37 5.39 6.63
C ARG A 447 0.15 5.41 6.69
N VAL A 448 0.80 5.49 5.54
CA VAL A 448 2.26 5.39 5.37
C VAL A 448 2.81 6.57 4.57
#